data_34f0b6d06bad6fc7ba117dc9432c1d79
#
_entry.id   34f0b6d06bad6fc7ba117dc9432c1d79
#
_cell.length_a   1.000
_cell.length_b   1.000
_cell.length_c   1.000
_cell.angle_alpha   90.00
_cell.angle_beta   90.00
_cell.angle_gamma   90.00
#
_symmetry.space_group_name_H-M   'P 1'
#
loop_
_entity.id
_entity.type
_entity.pdbx_description
1 polymer ?
#
loop_
_entity_poly.entity_id
_entity_poly.type
_entity_poly.pdbx_seq_one_letter_code
_entity_poly.pdbx_strand_id
1 'polypeptide(L)'
;MKRRVFLGLPVILGILFYIWYIFHASDNVAYSDYIRLVNSYLPDVTNPAKFFVPDILTRVPITYLGRIINVKLFGYNTYFDMILGVLSLGAGAAVLALYAERNRSVGYLSFLLIQFVYFSLNKWEMMTNGTGWVCTLSISGFLFHFAVLDHAAATRCRNMSDRVLLAILPILLVVLVAGPYSGGYAVILLLAYGALWLADRRGGAETSSRSWSRKCRRTWCIGALTTVLAMVLYLWSNSQAVYVHRGAVTDVSIAQEFAAQPLFFLRFLLKAVASSVIGVAQIQDLEAGSPWFVRLHLVYLLALYLNVRFQLYKKTIFPLLLVLSGGCNHLLVLAARWIFLKDEYGMSSRYEIQYQMGIVGILLTFALVWSVCREKAQETEADKAKTRVPEKRAARTLLKVCMLAFTVLTVFGNAWTTRAEIRTAPYRKAYLQVSRELGLNYRTASDEDLETYLHNDPDAVRDAMRILEENHLNIFR
;
A
#
# COMPACT_ATOMS: atom_id res chain seq x y z
N MET A 1 -9.59 20.67 19.83
CA MET A 1 -9.73 21.33 18.52
C MET A 1 -8.36 21.57 17.84
N LYS A 2 -7.40 22.27 18.45
CA LYS A 2 -6.09 22.58 17.85
C LYS A 2 -5.32 21.36 17.29
N ARG A 3 -5.24 20.22 18.04
CA ARG A 3 -4.52 19.02 17.58
C ARG A 3 -5.10 18.42 16.30
N ARG A 4 -6.45 18.37 16.17
CA ARG A 4 -7.12 17.84 14.96
C ARG A 4 -6.77 18.66 13.72
N VAL A 5 -6.76 19.98 13.86
CA VAL A 5 -6.39 20.88 12.76
C VAL A 5 -4.94 20.64 12.34
N PHE A 6 -4.01 20.55 13.31
CA PHE A 6 -2.60 20.28 13.01
C PHE A 6 -2.36 18.93 12.36
N LEU A 7 -3.13 17.90 12.73
CA LEU A 7 -3.00 16.58 12.09
C LEU A 7 -3.73 16.50 10.74
N GLY A 8 -4.78 17.30 10.53
CA GLY A 8 -5.51 17.34 9.26
C GLY A 8 -4.79 18.12 8.16
N LEU A 9 -4.04 19.16 8.52
CA LEU A 9 -3.37 20.03 7.56
C LEU A 9 -2.40 19.27 6.63
N PRO A 10 -1.49 18.39 7.11
CA PRO A 10 -0.61 17.61 6.23
C PRO A 10 -1.37 16.69 5.27
N VAL A 11 -2.53 16.18 5.67
CA VAL A 11 -3.39 15.35 4.81
C VAL A 11 -3.92 16.18 3.63
N ILE A 12 -4.44 17.37 3.90
CA ILE A 12 -4.94 18.29 2.87
C ILE A 12 -3.80 18.72 1.94
N LEU A 13 -2.65 19.12 2.50
CA LEU A 13 -1.50 19.52 1.71
C LEU A 13 -0.97 18.38 0.83
N GLY A 14 -0.97 17.15 1.33
CA GLY A 14 -0.58 15.97 0.54
C GLY A 14 -1.53 15.69 -0.61
N ILE A 15 -2.85 15.82 -0.40
CA ILE A 15 -3.85 15.70 -1.47
C ILE A 15 -3.63 16.78 -2.54
N LEU A 16 -3.49 18.04 -2.13
CA LEU A 16 -3.26 19.15 -3.06
C LEU A 16 -1.95 18.99 -3.84
N PHE A 17 -0.89 18.53 -3.16
CA PHE A 17 0.39 18.22 -3.80
C PHE A 17 0.26 17.15 -4.88
N TYR A 18 -0.47 16.05 -4.63
CA TYR A 18 -0.67 15.02 -5.64
C TYR A 18 -1.57 15.45 -6.78
N ILE A 19 -2.62 16.23 -6.51
CA ILE A 19 -3.44 16.82 -7.58
C ILE A 19 -2.57 17.68 -8.49
N TRP A 20 -1.75 18.58 -7.91
CA TRP A 20 -0.80 19.38 -8.67
C TRP A 20 0.16 18.50 -9.49
N TYR A 21 0.75 17.46 -8.86
CA TYR A 21 1.69 16.56 -9.54
C TYR A 21 1.04 15.85 -10.74
N ILE A 22 -0.18 15.35 -10.60
CA ILE A 22 -0.89 14.67 -11.69
C ILE A 22 -1.05 15.59 -12.89
N PHE A 23 -1.50 16.82 -12.71
CA PHE A 23 -1.63 17.77 -13.83
C PHE A 23 -0.28 18.19 -14.42
N HIS A 24 0.80 18.04 -13.67
CA HIS A 24 2.15 18.35 -14.11
C HIS A 24 2.83 17.19 -14.83
N ALA A 25 2.47 15.94 -14.51
CA ALA A 25 3.11 14.71 -14.98
C ALA A 25 2.28 13.91 -16.00
N SER A 26 0.98 14.21 -16.18
CA SER A 26 0.07 13.39 -16.96
C SER A 26 -0.69 14.20 -18.00
N ASP A 27 -1.31 13.47 -18.94
CA ASP A 27 -2.29 14.02 -19.89
C ASP A 27 -3.52 13.09 -19.96
N ASN A 28 -4.63 13.61 -20.47
CA ASN A 28 -5.86 12.84 -20.66
C ASN A 28 -5.80 12.01 -21.94
N VAL A 29 -5.10 10.88 -21.86
CA VAL A 29 -4.98 9.91 -22.96
C VAL A 29 -5.10 8.50 -22.44
N ALA A 30 -5.84 7.65 -23.16
CA ALA A 30 -5.87 6.21 -22.89
C ALA A 30 -4.61 5.56 -23.47
N TYR A 31 -3.76 5.01 -22.59
CA TYR A 31 -2.52 4.30 -22.95
C TYR A 31 -2.29 3.12 -22.00
N SER A 32 -1.36 2.24 -22.33
CA SER A 32 -0.98 1.09 -21.48
C SER A 32 -2.21 0.26 -21.07
N ASP A 33 -2.41 0.02 -19.80
CA ASP A 33 -3.55 -0.77 -19.27
C ASP A 33 -4.92 -0.22 -19.66
N TYR A 34 -5.05 1.08 -19.96
CA TYR A 34 -6.31 1.67 -20.45
C TYR A 34 -6.75 1.10 -21.79
N ILE A 35 -5.83 0.81 -22.71
CA ILE A 35 -6.14 0.23 -24.03
C ILE A 35 -6.94 -1.06 -23.85
N ARG A 36 -6.46 -1.93 -22.97
CA ARG A 36 -7.14 -3.17 -22.63
C ARG A 36 -8.51 -2.94 -21.99
N LEU A 37 -8.60 -1.97 -21.08
CA LEU A 37 -9.87 -1.64 -20.41
C LEU A 37 -10.91 -1.09 -21.40
N VAL A 38 -10.49 -0.28 -22.38
CA VAL A 38 -11.37 0.19 -23.44
C VAL A 38 -11.93 -0.99 -24.24
N ASN A 39 -11.06 -1.87 -24.74
CA ASN A 39 -11.46 -3.01 -25.57
C ASN A 39 -12.37 -3.99 -24.81
N SER A 40 -12.13 -4.19 -23.51
CA SER A 40 -12.91 -5.17 -22.73
C SER A 40 -14.27 -4.63 -22.28
N TYR A 41 -14.40 -3.32 -22.02
CA TYR A 41 -15.55 -2.80 -21.28
C TYR A 41 -16.34 -1.70 -21.98
N LEU A 42 -15.76 -0.94 -22.90
CA LEU A 42 -16.46 0.15 -23.58
C LEU A 42 -17.12 -0.34 -24.88
N PRO A 43 -18.17 0.36 -25.38
CA PRO A 43 -18.87 1.47 -24.72
C PRO A 43 -19.90 1.01 -23.66
N ASP A 44 -20.25 -0.27 -23.64
CA ASP A 44 -21.40 -0.83 -22.90
C ASP A 44 -21.12 -1.01 -21.40
N VAL A 45 -20.67 0.02 -20.73
CA VAL A 45 -20.27 -0.04 -19.33
C VAL A 45 -21.39 -0.44 -18.35
N THR A 46 -22.67 -0.31 -18.75
CA THR A 46 -23.83 -0.72 -17.95
C THR A 46 -24.32 -2.14 -18.24
N ASN A 47 -23.74 -2.82 -19.23
CA ASN A 47 -24.11 -4.17 -19.60
C ASN A 47 -23.69 -5.15 -18.48
N PRO A 48 -24.63 -5.89 -17.86
CA PRO A 48 -24.30 -6.83 -16.79
C PRO A 48 -23.26 -7.89 -17.18
N ALA A 49 -23.19 -8.30 -18.45
CA ALA A 49 -22.19 -9.24 -18.92
C ALA A 49 -20.75 -8.69 -18.77
N LYS A 50 -20.57 -7.38 -18.87
CA LYS A 50 -19.27 -6.72 -18.68
C LYS A 50 -18.76 -6.77 -17.23
N PHE A 51 -19.65 -6.95 -16.23
CA PHE A 51 -19.25 -7.12 -14.83
C PHE A 51 -18.58 -8.48 -14.57
N PHE A 52 -18.79 -9.45 -15.44
CA PHE A 52 -18.23 -10.79 -15.30
C PHE A 52 -16.99 -11.01 -16.18
N VAL A 53 -16.63 -10.06 -17.02
CA VAL A 53 -15.37 -10.10 -17.77
C VAL A 53 -14.23 -9.93 -16.78
N PRO A 54 -13.30 -10.88 -16.67
CA PRO A 54 -12.16 -10.75 -15.75
C PRO A 54 -11.22 -9.67 -16.28
N ASP A 55 -10.86 -8.73 -15.42
CA ASP A 55 -9.79 -7.81 -15.69
C ASP A 55 -8.47 -8.49 -15.32
N ILE A 56 -7.68 -8.85 -16.31
CA ILE A 56 -6.37 -9.51 -16.35
C ILE A 56 -6.12 -10.57 -15.27
N LEU A 57 -6.33 -10.29 -14.01
CA LEU A 57 -6.01 -11.20 -12.91
C LEU A 57 -7.14 -11.29 -11.88
N THR A 58 -8.09 -10.36 -11.91
CA THR A 58 -8.98 -10.22 -10.77
C THR A 58 -10.24 -9.47 -11.11
N ARG A 59 -11.34 -9.96 -10.63
CA ARG A 59 -12.57 -9.21 -10.59
C ARG A 59 -12.55 -8.25 -9.41
N VAL A 60 -12.61 -6.96 -9.71
CA VAL A 60 -12.70 -5.91 -8.68
C VAL A 60 -13.96 -5.08 -8.94
N PRO A 61 -15.10 -5.46 -8.33
CA PRO A 61 -16.41 -4.87 -8.65
C PRO A 61 -16.47 -3.36 -8.54
N ILE A 62 -15.73 -2.75 -7.62
CA ILE A 62 -15.70 -1.30 -7.46
C ILE A 62 -15.22 -0.57 -8.73
N THR A 63 -14.38 -1.22 -9.55
CA THR A 63 -13.89 -0.64 -10.81
C THR A 63 -14.99 -0.45 -11.82
N TYR A 64 -16.00 -1.31 -11.82
CA TYR A 64 -17.16 -1.20 -12.71
C TYR A 64 -17.95 0.07 -12.39
N LEU A 65 -18.20 0.30 -11.10
CA LEU A 65 -18.89 1.50 -10.66
C LEU A 65 -18.11 2.77 -11.03
N GLY A 66 -16.80 2.80 -10.76
CA GLY A 66 -15.93 3.90 -11.15
C GLY A 66 -15.96 4.16 -12.66
N ARG A 67 -15.94 3.09 -13.46
CA ARG A 67 -15.98 3.18 -14.93
C ARG A 67 -17.31 3.69 -15.46
N ILE A 68 -18.44 3.22 -14.90
CA ILE A 68 -19.78 3.75 -15.24
C ILE A 68 -19.82 5.25 -14.99
N ILE A 69 -19.38 5.70 -13.83
CA ILE A 69 -19.33 7.12 -13.47
C ILE A 69 -18.41 7.88 -14.42
N ASN A 70 -17.20 7.37 -14.68
CA ASN A 70 -16.23 8.02 -15.55
C ASN A 70 -16.77 8.18 -17.00
N VAL A 71 -17.32 7.12 -17.59
CA VAL A 71 -17.86 7.18 -18.96
C VAL A 71 -19.08 8.09 -19.03
N LYS A 72 -20.06 7.91 -18.15
CA LYS A 72 -21.35 8.63 -18.23
C LYS A 72 -21.26 10.11 -17.87
N LEU A 73 -20.41 10.50 -16.92
CA LEU A 73 -20.31 11.88 -16.43
C LEU A 73 -19.07 12.61 -16.95
N PHE A 74 -17.97 11.91 -17.16
CA PHE A 74 -16.67 12.52 -17.49
C PHE A 74 -16.16 12.16 -18.89
N GLY A 75 -16.90 11.35 -19.68
CA GLY A 75 -16.51 10.95 -21.03
C GLY A 75 -15.22 10.14 -21.10
N TYR A 76 -15.00 9.28 -20.12
CA TYR A 76 -13.82 8.46 -19.98
C TYR A 76 -12.52 9.28 -19.82
N ASN A 77 -12.52 10.18 -18.88
CA ASN A 77 -11.40 11.05 -18.54
C ASN A 77 -10.42 10.35 -17.59
N THR A 78 -9.16 10.20 -18.00
CA THR A 78 -8.13 9.52 -17.19
C THR A 78 -7.79 10.29 -15.91
N TYR A 79 -7.91 11.61 -15.89
CA TYR A 79 -7.74 12.41 -14.67
C TYR A 79 -8.77 12.07 -13.58
N PHE A 80 -9.98 11.65 -13.96
CA PHE A 80 -10.98 11.20 -12.96
C PHE A 80 -10.44 10.04 -12.12
N ASP A 81 -9.88 9.02 -12.75
CA ASP A 81 -9.33 7.85 -12.07
C ASP A 81 -8.11 8.22 -11.22
N MET A 82 -7.23 9.07 -11.74
CA MET A 82 -6.05 9.54 -11.00
C MET A 82 -6.43 10.35 -9.75
N ILE A 83 -7.40 11.26 -9.86
CA ILE A 83 -7.92 12.05 -8.74
C ILE A 83 -8.60 11.15 -7.71
N LEU A 84 -9.36 10.15 -8.16
CA LEU A 84 -9.95 9.14 -7.27
C LEU A 84 -8.86 8.38 -6.50
N GLY A 85 -7.73 8.08 -7.14
CA GLY A 85 -6.54 7.54 -6.50
C GLY A 85 -5.96 8.44 -5.41
N VAL A 86 -5.86 9.75 -5.68
CA VAL A 86 -5.38 10.73 -4.69
C VAL A 86 -6.33 10.86 -3.50
N LEU A 87 -7.63 10.90 -3.75
CA LEU A 87 -8.63 10.96 -2.67
C LEU A 87 -8.60 9.70 -1.82
N SER A 88 -8.42 8.55 -2.45
CA SER A 88 -8.23 7.27 -1.76
C SER A 88 -6.96 7.25 -0.91
N LEU A 89 -5.83 7.76 -1.43
CA LEU A 89 -4.60 7.93 -0.67
C LEU A 89 -4.81 8.87 0.52
N GLY A 90 -5.50 9.99 0.30
CA GLY A 90 -5.89 10.95 1.33
C GLY A 90 -6.74 10.33 2.45
N ALA A 91 -7.65 9.41 2.11
CA ALA A 91 -8.43 8.66 3.11
C ALA A 91 -7.51 7.82 4.02
N GLY A 92 -6.51 7.13 3.48
CA GLY A 92 -5.51 6.42 4.27
C GLY A 92 -4.69 7.34 5.18
N ALA A 93 -4.26 8.49 4.66
CA ALA A 93 -3.58 9.53 5.43
C ALA A 93 -4.46 10.06 6.59
N ALA A 94 -5.77 10.20 6.35
CA ALA A 94 -6.72 10.59 7.39
C ALA A 94 -6.85 9.52 8.48
N VAL A 95 -6.83 8.23 8.13
CA VAL A 95 -6.79 7.14 9.13
C VAL A 95 -5.55 7.24 10.01
N LEU A 96 -4.37 7.51 9.41
CA LEU A 96 -3.14 7.74 10.17
C LEU A 96 -3.25 8.96 11.10
N ALA A 97 -3.90 10.05 10.65
CA ALA A 97 -4.16 11.23 11.46
C ALA A 97 -5.09 10.92 12.65
N LEU A 98 -6.17 10.17 12.42
CA LEU A 98 -7.09 9.72 13.48
C LEU A 98 -6.39 8.80 14.48
N TYR A 99 -5.52 7.91 14.02
CA TYR A 99 -4.70 7.08 14.90
C TYR A 99 -3.77 7.95 15.76
N ALA A 100 -3.06 8.91 15.15
CA ALA A 100 -2.17 9.81 15.87
C ALA A 100 -2.92 10.73 16.85
N GLU A 101 -4.17 11.10 16.53
CA GLU A 101 -5.03 11.87 17.46
C GLU A 101 -5.35 11.06 18.73
N ARG A 102 -5.73 9.78 18.55
CA ARG A 102 -6.07 8.87 19.66
C ARG A 102 -4.83 8.50 20.47
N ASN A 103 -3.69 8.31 19.80
CA ASN A 103 -2.43 7.92 20.44
C ASN A 103 -1.50 9.13 20.58
N ARG A 104 -1.59 9.80 21.74
CA ARG A 104 -0.79 11.02 22.02
C ARG A 104 0.71 10.79 22.09
N SER A 105 1.16 9.55 22.20
CA SER A 105 2.59 9.18 22.15
C SER A 105 3.20 9.42 20.77
N VAL A 106 2.37 9.53 19.69
CA VAL A 106 2.82 9.98 18.39
C VAL A 106 2.91 11.50 18.38
N GLY A 107 4.13 12.05 18.47
CA GLY A 107 4.38 13.49 18.44
C GLY A 107 4.11 14.11 17.05
N TYR A 108 3.91 15.44 17.01
CA TYR A 108 3.66 16.16 15.75
C TYR A 108 4.76 15.97 14.72
N LEU A 109 6.03 16.09 15.12
CA LEU A 109 7.15 15.91 14.19
C LEU A 109 7.17 14.51 13.60
N SER A 110 7.02 13.48 14.42
CA SER A 110 6.95 12.10 13.93
C SER A 110 5.79 11.91 12.96
N PHE A 111 4.64 12.50 13.26
CA PHE A 111 3.49 12.45 12.37
C PHE A 111 3.74 13.15 11.04
N LEU A 112 4.34 14.36 11.05
CA LEU A 112 4.72 15.08 9.83
C LEU A 112 5.68 14.28 8.94
N LEU A 113 6.70 13.66 9.54
CA LEU A 113 7.64 12.81 8.80
C LEU A 113 6.95 11.58 8.20
N ILE A 114 6.02 10.95 8.94
CA ILE A 114 5.22 9.83 8.46
C ILE A 114 4.33 10.26 7.28
N GLN A 115 3.64 11.40 7.39
CA GLN A 115 2.82 11.92 6.30
C GLN A 115 3.65 12.30 5.08
N PHE A 116 4.84 12.89 5.27
CA PHE A 116 5.76 13.19 4.20
C PHE A 116 6.17 11.92 3.43
N VAL A 117 6.56 10.85 4.13
CA VAL A 117 6.90 9.56 3.51
C VAL A 117 5.66 8.96 2.83
N TYR A 118 4.49 9.02 3.46
CA TYR A 118 3.25 8.49 2.92
C TYR A 118 2.79 9.21 1.65
N PHE A 119 3.07 10.51 1.50
CA PHE A 119 2.79 11.30 0.30
C PHE A 119 4.00 11.48 -0.63
N SER A 120 5.10 10.78 -0.42
CA SER A 120 6.26 10.84 -1.34
C SER A 120 5.93 10.27 -2.73
N LEU A 121 6.67 10.71 -3.76
CA LEU A 121 6.45 10.31 -5.15
C LEU A 121 7.14 8.99 -5.54
N ASN A 122 7.66 8.20 -4.60
CA ASN A 122 8.21 6.89 -4.94
C ASN A 122 7.17 5.90 -5.52
N LYS A 123 5.89 6.20 -5.39
CA LYS A 123 4.73 5.47 -5.98
C LYS A 123 4.10 6.19 -7.18
N TRP A 124 4.83 7.09 -7.83
CA TRP A 124 4.32 7.99 -8.87
C TRP A 124 3.55 7.25 -9.97
N GLU A 125 4.04 6.11 -10.43
CA GLU A 125 3.43 5.35 -11.53
C GLU A 125 2.01 4.87 -11.16
N MET A 126 1.80 4.40 -9.94
CA MET A 126 0.48 3.99 -9.48
C MET A 126 -0.48 5.18 -9.36
N MET A 127 0.05 6.37 -9.12
CA MET A 127 -0.77 7.58 -8.97
C MET A 127 -1.09 8.28 -10.30
N THR A 128 -0.27 8.05 -11.34
CA THR A 128 -0.49 8.58 -12.69
C THR A 128 -1.08 7.55 -13.65
N ASN A 129 -1.27 6.31 -13.21
CA ASN A 129 -1.98 5.27 -13.94
C ASN A 129 -3.40 5.14 -13.38
N GLY A 130 -4.40 5.24 -14.25
CA GLY A 130 -5.80 5.21 -13.83
C GLY A 130 -6.29 3.90 -13.26
N THR A 131 -5.57 2.80 -13.45
CA THR A 131 -5.88 1.53 -12.79
C THR A 131 -5.41 1.52 -11.32
N GLY A 132 -4.59 2.48 -10.91
CA GLY A 132 -3.96 2.53 -9.59
C GLY A 132 -4.88 2.94 -8.44
N TRP A 133 -6.00 3.63 -8.70
CA TRP A 133 -6.89 4.11 -7.65
C TRP A 133 -7.46 2.99 -6.77
N VAL A 134 -7.67 1.81 -7.32
CA VAL A 134 -8.13 0.63 -6.57
C VAL A 134 -7.07 0.14 -5.60
N CYS A 135 -5.80 0.20 -5.98
CA CYS A 135 -4.69 -0.13 -5.08
C CYS A 135 -4.65 0.84 -3.89
N THR A 136 -4.72 2.15 -4.14
CA THR A 136 -4.72 3.16 -3.07
C THR A 136 -5.93 3.04 -2.16
N LEU A 137 -7.12 2.77 -2.73
CA LEU A 137 -8.35 2.53 -1.97
C LEU A 137 -8.24 1.27 -1.11
N SER A 138 -7.66 0.20 -1.65
CA SER A 138 -7.43 -1.05 -0.91
C SER A 138 -6.54 -0.83 0.30
N ILE A 139 -5.40 -0.20 0.11
CA ILE A 139 -4.46 0.10 1.19
C ILE A 139 -5.11 0.98 2.26
N SER A 140 -5.88 2.00 1.85
CA SER A 140 -6.61 2.88 2.78
C SER A 140 -7.68 2.12 3.56
N GLY A 141 -8.38 1.18 2.91
CA GLY A 141 -9.31 0.27 3.56
C GLY A 141 -8.63 -0.66 4.56
N PHE A 142 -7.44 -1.18 4.24
CA PHE A 142 -6.66 -2.00 5.17
C PHE A 142 -6.18 -1.20 6.38
N LEU A 143 -5.68 0.02 6.18
CA LEU A 143 -5.33 0.94 7.25
C LEU A 143 -6.54 1.19 8.17
N PHE A 144 -7.70 1.46 7.59
CA PHE A 144 -8.93 1.68 8.35
C PHE A 144 -9.31 0.43 9.15
N HIS A 145 -9.32 -0.74 8.54
CA HIS A 145 -9.65 -1.98 9.26
C HIS A 145 -8.66 -2.28 10.39
N PHE A 146 -7.36 -2.12 10.16
CA PHE A 146 -6.34 -2.30 11.20
C PHE A 146 -6.51 -1.30 12.36
N ALA A 147 -6.92 -0.06 12.07
CA ALA A 147 -7.22 0.94 13.10
C ALA A 147 -8.50 0.59 13.90
N VAL A 148 -9.51 0.01 13.24
CA VAL A 148 -10.72 -0.51 13.91
C VAL A 148 -10.38 -1.71 14.79
N LEU A 149 -9.53 -2.63 14.29
CA LEU A 149 -9.08 -3.81 15.04
C LEU A 149 -8.26 -3.40 16.28
N ASP A 150 -7.36 -2.44 16.14
CA ASP A 150 -6.59 -1.86 17.26
C ASP A 150 -7.52 -1.22 18.30
N HIS A 151 -8.49 -0.44 17.86
CA HIS A 151 -9.46 0.20 18.75
C HIS A 151 -10.35 -0.83 19.46
N ALA A 152 -10.82 -1.85 18.75
CA ALA A 152 -11.61 -2.93 19.34
C ALA A 152 -10.81 -3.73 20.38
N ALA A 153 -9.53 -4.00 20.12
CA ALA A 153 -8.64 -4.65 21.07
C ALA A 153 -8.41 -3.78 22.33
N ALA A 154 -8.11 -2.49 22.16
CA ALA A 154 -7.92 -1.53 23.25
C ALA A 154 -9.18 -1.35 24.10
N THR A 155 -10.36 -1.33 23.49
CA THR A 155 -11.67 -1.16 24.17
C THR A 155 -12.29 -2.48 24.63
N ARG A 156 -11.62 -3.60 24.41
CA ARG A 156 -12.14 -4.96 24.70
C ARG A 156 -13.50 -5.20 24.03
N CYS A 157 -13.64 -4.82 22.76
CA CYS A 157 -14.84 -4.98 21.93
C CYS A 157 -16.13 -4.40 22.57
N ARG A 158 -16.02 -3.33 23.34
CA ARG A 158 -17.20 -2.69 23.98
C ARG A 158 -18.14 -2.08 22.94
N ASN A 159 -17.56 -1.46 21.90
CA ASN A 159 -18.33 -0.75 20.89
C ASN A 159 -18.99 -1.74 19.92
N MET A 160 -20.30 -1.56 19.69
CA MET A 160 -21.02 -2.38 18.71
C MET A 160 -20.56 -2.08 17.29
N SER A 161 -20.27 -0.81 16.97
CA SER A 161 -19.79 -0.38 15.67
C SER A 161 -18.49 -1.10 15.28
N ASP A 162 -17.51 -1.19 16.20
CA ASP A 162 -16.27 -1.90 15.93
C ASP A 162 -16.51 -3.38 15.59
N ARG A 163 -17.38 -4.05 16.34
CA ARG A 163 -17.72 -5.47 16.12
C ARG A 163 -18.39 -5.70 14.77
N VAL A 164 -19.30 -4.80 14.38
CA VAL A 164 -19.96 -4.85 13.07
C VAL A 164 -18.95 -4.59 11.94
N LEU A 165 -18.10 -3.58 12.08
CA LEU A 165 -17.08 -3.27 11.10
C LEU A 165 -16.08 -4.43 10.93
N LEU A 166 -15.62 -5.06 12.03
CA LEU A 166 -14.72 -6.22 11.98
C LEU A 166 -15.34 -7.42 11.27
N ALA A 167 -16.66 -7.57 11.33
CA ALA A 167 -17.39 -8.64 10.64
C ALA A 167 -17.60 -8.34 9.13
N ILE A 168 -17.82 -7.08 8.77
CA ILE A 168 -18.24 -6.70 7.40
C ILE A 168 -17.06 -6.31 6.53
N LEU A 169 -16.06 -5.59 7.08
CA LEU A 169 -14.94 -5.06 6.30
C LEU A 169 -14.14 -6.12 5.53
N PRO A 170 -13.88 -7.33 6.05
CA PRO A 170 -13.19 -8.35 5.27
C PRO A 170 -13.92 -8.67 3.96
N ILE A 171 -15.24 -8.82 4.01
CA ILE A 171 -16.05 -9.12 2.81
C ILE A 171 -16.03 -7.92 1.86
N LEU A 172 -16.31 -6.72 2.35
CA LEU A 172 -16.33 -5.52 1.52
C LEU A 172 -14.97 -5.25 0.86
N LEU A 173 -13.89 -5.32 1.65
CA LEU A 173 -12.55 -5.01 1.14
C LEU A 173 -12.03 -6.08 0.19
N VAL A 174 -12.12 -7.35 0.55
CA VAL A 174 -11.57 -8.43 -0.28
C VAL A 174 -12.37 -8.64 -1.55
N VAL A 175 -13.71 -8.74 -1.43
CA VAL A 175 -14.56 -9.12 -2.57
C VAL A 175 -14.85 -7.94 -3.49
N LEU A 176 -15.05 -6.73 -2.95
CA LEU A 176 -15.50 -5.58 -3.75
C LEU A 176 -14.37 -4.65 -4.17
N VAL A 177 -13.30 -4.53 -3.38
CA VAL A 177 -12.30 -3.45 -3.53
C VAL A 177 -10.91 -3.96 -3.86
N ALA A 178 -10.37 -4.89 -3.06
CA ALA A 178 -8.93 -5.12 -3.07
C ALA A 178 -8.46 -6.14 -4.11
N GLY A 179 -9.26 -7.16 -4.40
CA GLY A 179 -8.86 -8.19 -5.36
C GLY A 179 -7.46 -8.76 -5.06
N PRO A 180 -6.49 -8.57 -5.98
CA PRO A 180 -5.14 -9.13 -5.86
C PRO A 180 -4.34 -8.59 -4.66
N TYR A 181 -4.69 -7.43 -4.14
CA TYR A 181 -3.98 -6.83 -3.00
C TYR A 181 -4.38 -7.43 -1.65
N SER A 182 -5.40 -8.28 -1.61
CA SER A 182 -6.00 -8.79 -0.37
C SER A 182 -5.21 -9.92 0.30
N GLY A 183 -4.30 -10.60 -0.39
CA GLY A 183 -3.60 -11.77 0.14
C GLY A 183 -2.86 -11.48 1.44
N GLY A 184 -1.97 -10.48 1.45
CA GLY A 184 -1.23 -10.06 2.64
C GLY A 184 -2.12 -9.55 3.76
N TYR A 185 -3.12 -8.77 3.42
CA TYR A 185 -4.12 -8.29 4.35
C TYR A 185 -4.85 -9.44 5.07
N ALA A 186 -5.33 -10.43 4.34
CA ALA A 186 -6.04 -11.58 4.90
C ALA A 186 -5.15 -12.41 5.83
N VAL A 187 -3.91 -12.70 5.41
CA VAL A 187 -2.93 -13.42 6.24
C VAL A 187 -2.69 -12.68 7.56
N ILE A 188 -2.44 -11.38 7.52
CA ILE A 188 -2.17 -10.58 8.72
C ILE A 188 -3.40 -10.50 9.63
N LEU A 189 -4.60 -10.38 9.07
CA LEU A 189 -5.84 -10.41 9.87
C LEU A 189 -6.02 -11.75 10.59
N LEU A 190 -5.85 -12.86 9.87
CA LEU A 190 -6.01 -14.19 10.47
C LEU A 190 -5.01 -14.41 11.61
N LEU A 191 -3.76 -14.00 11.42
CA LEU A 191 -2.74 -14.03 12.47
C LEU A 191 -3.11 -13.14 13.66
N ALA A 192 -3.60 -11.92 13.40
CA ALA A 192 -4.01 -10.99 14.45
C ALA A 192 -5.23 -11.50 15.23
N TYR A 193 -6.28 -11.98 14.54
CA TYR A 193 -7.44 -12.56 15.21
C TYR A 193 -7.09 -13.80 16.03
N GLY A 194 -6.23 -14.67 15.50
CA GLY A 194 -5.74 -15.85 16.22
C GLY A 194 -4.96 -15.46 17.47
N ALA A 195 -4.04 -14.51 17.37
CA ALA A 195 -3.25 -14.01 18.50
C ALA A 195 -4.14 -13.37 19.58
N LEU A 196 -5.10 -12.52 19.19
CA LEU A 196 -6.04 -11.88 20.12
C LEU A 196 -6.96 -12.91 20.79
N TRP A 197 -7.44 -13.89 20.05
CA TRP A 197 -8.24 -14.98 20.60
C TRP A 197 -7.47 -15.81 21.64
N LEU A 198 -6.20 -16.15 21.35
CA LEU A 198 -5.34 -16.86 22.28
C LEU A 198 -5.03 -16.02 23.54
N ALA A 199 -4.78 -14.72 23.38
CA ALA A 199 -4.54 -13.81 24.50
C ALA A 199 -5.78 -13.74 25.42
N ASP A 200 -6.98 -13.60 24.86
CA ASP A 200 -8.24 -13.58 25.62
C ASP A 200 -8.56 -14.93 26.28
N ARG A 201 -8.10 -16.04 25.70
CA ARG A 201 -8.26 -17.37 26.31
C ARG A 201 -7.38 -17.52 27.55
N ARG A 202 -6.13 -17.03 27.50
CA ARG A 202 -5.17 -17.12 28.62
C ARG A 202 -5.48 -16.13 29.75
N GLY A 203 -5.87 -14.89 29.42
CA GLY A 203 -6.18 -13.86 30.42
C GLY A 203 -7.52 -14.01 31.12
N GLY A 204 -8.44 -14.80 30.59
CA GLY A 204 -9.79 -15.01 31.15
C GLY A 204 -9.83 -15.91 32.41
N ALA A 205 -8.70 -16.50 32.84
CA ALA A 205 -8.64 -17.35 34.03
C ALA A 205 -8.52 -16.56 35.36
N GLU A 206 -8.06 -15.30 35.29
CA GLU A 206 -7.68 -14.54 36.49
C GLU A 206 -8.62 -13.43 36.94
N THR A 207 -9.67 -13.08 36.17
CA THR A 207 -10.53 -11.92 36.51
C THR A 207 -12.03 -12.19 36.34
N SER A 208 -12.83 -11.54 37.20
CA SER A 208 -14.30 -11.57 37.31
C SER A 208 -15.09 -11.20 36.05
N SER A 209 -14.48 -11.07 34.87
CA SER A 209 -15.11 -10.62 33.63
C SER A 209 -15.20 -11.69 32.52
N ARG A 210 -15.59 -12.93 32.91
CA ARG A 210 -15.84 -14.03 31.94
C ARG A 210 -16.79 -13.67 30.79
N SER A 211 -17.68 -12.71 31.01
CA SER A 211 -18.65 -12.28 30.01
C SER A 211 -17.99 -11.46 28.90
N TRP A 212 -17.06 -10.59 29.22
CA TRP A 212 -16.33 -9.76 28.25
C TRP A 212 -15.36 -10.57 27.40
N SER A 213 -14.64 -11.49 28.01
CA SER A 213 -13.74 -12.41 27.29
C SER A 213 -14.49 -13.25 26.24
N ARG A 214 -15.73 -13.68 26.53
CA ARG A 214 -16.56 -14.40 25.55
C ARG A 214 -16.98 -13.54 24.37
N LYS A 215 -17.38 -12.25 24.59
CA LYS A 215 -17.75 -11.32 23.53
C LYS A 215 -16.55 -11.03 22.59
N CYS A 216 -15.38 -10.75 23.16
CA CYS A 216 -14.17 -10.52 22.36
C CYS A 216 -13.83 -11.75 21.52
N ARG A 217 -13.75 -12.91 22.12
CA ARG A 217 -13.45 -14.17 21.39
C ARG A 217 -14.44 -14.44 20.26
N ARG A 218 -15.74 -14.21 20.49
CA ARG A 218 -16.75 -14.32 19.44
C ARG A 218 -16.49 -13.31 18.30
N THR A 219 -16.11 -12.09 18.62
CA THR A 219 -15.78 -11.06 17.61
C THR A 219 -14.59 -11.49 16.77
N TRP A 220 -13.50 -11.97 17.42
CA TRP A 220 -12.33 -12.45 16.70
C TRP A 220 -12.61 -13.67 15.83
N CYS A 221 -13.44 -14.63 16.29
CA CYS A 221 -13.87 -15.77 15.50
C CYS A 221 -14.71 -15.34 14.29
N ILE A 222 -15.65 -14.40 14.48
CA ILE A 222 -16.47 -13.88 13.35
C ILE A 222 -15.58 -13.16 12.34
N GLY A 223 -14.68 -12.27 12.79
CA GLY A 223 -13.74 -11.59 11.90
C GLY A 223 -12.83 -12.54 11.12
N ALA A 224 -12.31 -13.57 11.77
CA ALA A 224 -11.52 -14.60 11.11
C ALA A 224 -12.36 -15.39 10.08
N LEU A 225 -13.57 -15.83 10.47
CA LEU A 225 -14.47 -16.57 9.58
C LEU A 225 -14.86 -15.74 8.35
N THR A 226 -15.23 -14.47 8.53
CA THR A 226 -15.58 -13.59 7.41
C THR A 226 -14.38 -13.30 6.51
N THR A 227 -13.17 -13.22 7.07
CA THR A 227 -11.93 -13.10 6.29
C THR A 227 -11.69 -14.35 5.43
N VAL A 228 -11.82 -15.56 6.01
CA VAL A 228 -11.69 -16.81 5.26
C VAL A 228 -12.76 -16.91 4.17
N LEU A 229 -14.02 -16.63 4.50
CA LEU A 229 -15.12 -16.65 3.54
C LEU A 229 -14.88 -15.68 2.38
N ALA A 230 -14.45 -14.45 2.69
CA ALA A 230 -14.12 -13.45 1.68
C ALA A 230 -13.01 -13.92 0.75
N MET A 231 -11.95 -14.54 1.29
CA MET A 231 -10.85 -15.08 0.49
C MET A 231 -11.28 -16.25 -0.37
N VAL A 232 -12.11 -17.16 0.16
CA VAL A 232 -12.66 -18.28 -0.62
C VAL A 232 -13.50 -17.75 -1.80
N LEU A 233 -14.39 -16.80 -1.55
CA LEU A 233 -15.20 -16.17 -2.60
C LEU A 233 -14.33 -15.46 -3.65
N TYR A 234 -13.30 -14.74 -3.22
CA TYR A 234 -12.36 -14.08 -4.13
C TYR A 234 -11.61 -15.11 -4.99
N LEU A 235 -11.01 -16.13 -4.37
CA LEU A 235 -10.23 -17.14 -5.09
C LEU A 235 -11.12 -17.95 -6.06
N TRP A 236 -12.32 -18.28 -5.65
CA TRP A 236 -13.30 -18.92 -6.52
C TRP A 236 -13.67 -18.04 -7.71
N SER A 237 -13.99 -16.77 -7.48
CA SER A 237 -14.26 -15.82 -8.57
C SER A 237 -13.05 -15.65 -9.50
N ASN A 238 -11.84 -15.62 -8.94
CA ASN A 238 -10.62 -15.43 -9.71
C ASN A 238 -10.18 -16.67 -10.50
N SER A 239 -10.59 -17.88 -10.08
CA SER A 239 -10.28 -19.11 -10.81
C SER A 239 -10.86 -19.18 -12.23
N GLN A 240 -11.82 -18.29 -12.52
CA GLN A 240 -12.42 -18.14 -13.84
C GLN A 240 -11.61 -17.21 -14.77
N ALA A 241 -10.58 -16.54 -14.26
CA ALA A 241 -9.74 -15.64 -15.05
C ALA A 241 -8.52 -16.40 -15.59
N VAL A 242 -8.41 -16.47 -16.92
CA VAL A 242 -7.23 -17.03 -17.60
C VAL A 242 -6.43 -15.89 -18.16
N TYR A 243 -5.21 -15.70 -17.67
CA TYR A 243 -4.29 -14.71 -18.20
C TYR A 243 -2.85 -15.21 -18.21
N VAL A 244 -2.22 -15.13 -19.37
CA VAL A 244 -0.80 -15.46 -19.54
C VAL A 244 -0.03 -14.15 -19.73
N HIS A 245 0.87 -13.86 -18.83
CA HIS A 245 1.77 -12.71 -18.95
C HIS A 245 2.76 -12.93 -20.08
N ARG A 246 2.81 -12.01 -21.06
CA ARG A 246 3.80 -12.05 -22.15
C ARG A 246 5.22 -11.95 -21.55
N GLY A 247 6.10 -12.88 -21.90
CA GLY A 247 7.46 -12.93 -21.37
C GLY A 247 7.62 -13.54 -19.98
N ALA A 248 6.56 -14.13 -19.42
CA ALA A 248 6.65 -14.89 -18.19
C ALA A 248 7.15 -16.31 -18.44
N VAL A 249 7.94 -16.84 -17.51
CA VAL A 249 8.33 -18.26 -17.48
C VAL A 249 7.14 -19.07 -16.99
N THR A 250 6.68 -20.04 -17.80
CA THR A 250 5.51 -20.87 -17.52
C THR A 250 5.86 -22.32 -17.23
N ASP A 251 7.07 -22.76 -17.58
CA ASP A 251 7.46 -24.17 -17.61
C ASP A 251 8.17 -24.62 -16.33
N VAL A 252 8.41 -23.70 -15.40
CA VAL A 252 9.15 -23.96 -14.17
C VAL A 252 8.32 -23.54 -12.97
N SER A 253 8.31 -24.33 -11.91
CA SER A 253 7.68 -23.96 -10.65
C SER A 253 8.58 -23.03 -9.81
N ILE A 254 7.99 -22.23 -8.94
CA ILE A 254 8.72 -21.35 -8.01
C ILE A 254 9.73 -22.14 -7.15
N ALA A 255 9.40 -23.38 -6.78
CA ALA A 255 10.27 -24.22 -5.97
C ALA A 255 11.51 -24.69 -6.76
N GLN A 256 11.34 -25.02 -8.03
CA GLN A 256 12.44 -25.40 -8.92
C GLN A 256 13.37 -24.20 -9.17
N GLU A 257 12.78 -23.02 -9.47
CA GLU A 257 13.57 -21.80 -9.68
C GLU A 257 14.29 -21.36 -8.40
N PHE A 258 13.65 -21.47 -7.24
CA PHE A 258 14.29 -21.17 -5.96
C PHE A 258 15.49 -22.10 -5.69
N ALA A 259 15.35 -23.39 -6.02
CA ALA A 259 16.47 -24.35 -5.88
C ALA A 259 17.62 -24.04 -6.86
N ALA A 260 17.30 -23.60 -8.08
CA ALA A 260 18.30 -23.26 -9.11
C ALA A 260 18.97 -21.90 -8.84
N GLN A 261 18.22 -20.90 -8.42
CA GLN A 261 18.70 -19.51 -8.28
C GLN A 261 18.27 -18.85 -6.95
N PRO A 262 18.66 -19.37 -5.77
CA PRO A 262 18.21 -18.82 -4.47
C PRO A 262 18.63 -17.35 -4.26
N LEU A 263 19.77 -16.93 -4.82
CA LEU A 263 20.28 -15.56 -4.75
C LEU A 263 19.40 -14.56 -5.52
N PHE A 264 18.69 -14.98 -6.57
CA PHE A 264 17.73 -14.15 -7.28
C PHE A 264 16.61 -13.70 -6.33
N PHE A 265 16.00 -14.62 -5.59
CA PHE A 265 14.93 -14.34 -4.64
C PHE A 265 15.41 -13.42 -3.51
N LEU A 266 16.61 -13.66 -3.01
CA LEU A 266 17.22 -12.80 -2.00
C LEU A 266 17.44 -11.38 -2.54
N ARG A 267 18.06 -11.23 -3.72
CA ARG A 267 18.29 -9.91 -4.34
C ARG A 267 16.98 -9.17 -4.60
N PHE A 268 15.94 -9.87 -5.10
CA PHE A 268 14.62 -9.29 -5.30
C PHE A 268 14.08 -8.66 -4.01
N LEU A 269 14.08 -9.39 -2.89
CA LEU A 269 13.61 -8.88 -1.60
C LEU A 269 14.48 -7.72 -1.09
N LEU A 270 15.80 -7.85 -1.20
CA LEU A 270 16.73 -6.80 -0.76
C LEU A 270 16.47 -5.49 -1.51
N LYS A 271 16.31 -5.56 -2.84
CA LYS A 271 15.99 -4.42 -3.69
C LYS A 271 14.61 -3.85 -3.36
N ALA A 272 13.58 -4.70 -3.18
CA ALA A 272 12.22 -4.27 -2.86
C ALA A 272 12.12 -3.49 -1.54
N VAL A 273 12.85 -3.89 -0.50
CA VAL A 273 12.88 -3.13 0.76
C VAL A 273 13.67 -1.83 0.60
N ALA A 274 14.78 -1.87 -0.15
CA ALA A 274 15.59 -0.68 -0.38
C ALA A 274 14.82 0.41 -1.13
N SER A 275 14.01 0.04 -2.14
CA SER A 275 13.22 1.00 -2.94
C SER A 275 12.20 1.79 -2.12
N SER A 276 11.69 1.21 -1.03
CA SER A 276 10.78 1.90 -0.12
C SER A 276 11.46 3.00 0.73
N VAL A 277 12.79 2.93 0.83
CA VAL A 277 13.60 3.91 1.57
C VAL A 277 14.25 4.91 0.63
N ILE A 278 14.79 4.42 -0.50
CA ILE A 278 15.49 5.20 -1.52
C ILE A 278 14.89 4.82 -2.87
N GLY A 279 14.53 5.77 -3.73
CA GLY A 279 13.93 5.47 -5.03
C GLY A 279 14.82 4.65 -5.96
N VAL A 280 14.19 4.02 -6.96
CA VAL A 280 14.85 3.10 -7.91
C VAL A 280 16.03 3.75 -8.64
N ALA A 281 15.84 4.96 -9.17
CA ALA A 281 16.88 5.67 -9.90
C ALA A 281 18.13 5.89 -9.02
N GLN A 282 17.93 6.26 -7.76
CA GLN A 282 19.02 6.48 -6.81
C GLN A 282 19.74 5.17 -6.44
N ILE A 283 19.03 4.06 -6.39
CA ILE A 283 19.64 2.74 -6.15
C ILE A 283 20.54 2.35 -7.32
N GLN A 284 20.09 2.61 -8.54
CA GLN A 284 20.86 2.36 -9.77
C GLN A 284 22.07 3.28 -9.86
N ASP A 285 21.88 4.58 -9.62
CA ASP A 285 22.96 5.57 -9.65
C ASP A 285 24.06 5.35 -8.61
N LEU A 286 23.68 4.83 -7.44
CA LEU A 286 24.65 4.58 -6.36
C LEU A 286 25.41 3.27 -6.52
N GLU A 287 25.09 2.43 -7.52
CA GLU A 287 25.61 1.05 -7.66
C GLU A 287 25.65 0.32 -6.31
N ALA A 288 24.65 0.60 -5.46
CA ALA A 288 24.66 0.28 -4.05
C ALA A 288 24.78 -1.23 -3.87
N GLY A 289 25.98 -1.69 -3.57
CA GLY A 289 26.30 -3.09 -3.37
C GLY A 289 25.42 -3.72 -2.27
N SER A 290 25.22 -5.02 -2.39
CA SER A 290 24.36 -5.84 -1.53
C SER A 290 24.46 -5.61 -0.01
N PRO A 291 25.61 -5.24 0.61
CA PRO A 291 25.70 -5.06 2.08
C PRO A 291 24.81 -3.95 2.63
N TRP A 292 24.54 -2.88 1.88
CA TRP A 292 23.65 -1.81 2.29
C TRP A 292 22.19 -2.27 2.32
N PHE A 293 21.78 -3.05 1.34
CA PHE A 293 20.44 -3.59 1.25
C PHE A 293 20.13 -4.55 2.41
N VAL A 294 21.09 -5.40 2.78
CA VAL A 294 20.93 -6.29 3.94
C VAL A 294 20.68 -5.49 5.23
N ARG A 295 21.40 -4.39 5.43
CA ARG A 295 21.22 -3.54 6.63
C ARG A 295 19.82 -2.93 6.71
N LEU A 296 19.20 -2.58 5.59
CA LEU A 296 17.84 -2.05 5.56
C LEU A 296 16.79 -3.09 5.99
N HIS A 297 17.01 -4.37 5.71
CA HIS A 297 16.11 -5.44 6.16
C HIS A 297 16.15 -5.63 7.68
N LEU A 298 17.29 -5.42 8.30
CA LEU A 298 17.43 -5.52 9.76
C LEU A 298 16.49 -4.56 10.51
N VAL A 299 16.02 -3.51 9.83
CA VAL A 299 15.04 -2.56 10.41
C VAL A 299 13.68 -3.21 10.66
N TYR A 300 13.21 -4.11 9.79
CA TYR A 300 11.99 -4.87 10.07
C TYR A 300 12.14 -5.72 11.33
N LEU A 301 13.28 -6.44 11.45
CA LEU A 301 13.59 -7.23 12.65
C LEU A 301 13.72 -6.35 13.89
N LEU A 302 14.34 -5.17 13.75
CA LEU A 302 14.42 -4.18 14.83
C LEU A 302 13.03 -3.71 15.25
N ALA A 303 12.15 -3.38 14.32
CA ALA A 303 10.79 -2.94 14.66
C ALA A 303 10.00 -4.04 15.37
N LEU A 304 10.10 -5.29 14.94
CA LEU A 304 9.49 -6.45 15.62
C LEU A 304 10.07 -6.63 17.01
N TYR A 305 11.39 -6.62 17.14
CA TYR A 305 12.06 -6.68 18.45
C TYR A 305 11.58 -5.58 19.39
N LEU A 306 11.48 -4.33 18.91
CA LEU A 306 11.03 -3.19 19.70
C LEU A 306 9.57 -3.34 20.15
N ASN A 307 8.69 -3.83 19.30
CA ASN A 307 7.30 -4.11 19.67
C ASN A 307 7.22 -5.10 20.82
N VAL A 308 8.05 -6.15 20.79
CA VAL A 308 8.12 -7.17 21.85
C VAL A 308 8.82 -6.61 23.10
N ARG A 309 9.99 -6.01 22.93
CA ARG A 309 10.85 -5.53 24.04
C ARG A 309 10.19 -4.44 24.87
N PHE A 310 9.45 -3.53 24.26
CA PHE A 310 8.71 -2.46 24.92
C PHE A 310 7.24 -2.81 25.15
N GLN A 311 6.83 -4.04 24.80
CA GLN A 311 5.45 -4.53 24.94
C GLN A 311 4.42 -3.58 24.31
N LEU A 312 4.77 -2.95 23.17
CA LEU A 312 3.90 -1.98 22.52
C LEU A 312 2.58 -2.63 22.10
N TYR A 313 2.60 -3.90 21.70
CA TYR A 313 1.41 -4.69 21.34
C TYR A 313 0.35 -4.77 22.45
N LYS A 314 0.71 -4.50 23.71
CA LYS A 314 -0.25 -4.42 24.83
C LYS A 314 -0.98 -3.09 24.88
N LYS A 315 -0.40 -2.03 24.28
CA LYS A 315 -0.98 -0.69 24.22
C LYS A 315 -1.70 -0.43 22.90
N THR A 316 -1.08 -0.84 21.80
CA THR A 316 -1.58 -0.71 20.42
C THR A 316 -0.93 -1.77 19.53
N ILE A 317 -1.74 -2.42 18.71
CA ILE A 317 -1.27 -3.41 17.74
C ILE A 317 -1.12 -2.81 16.33
N PHE A 318 -1.65 -1.62 16.09
CA PHE A 318 -1.71 -1.00 14.77
C PHE A 318 -0.33 -0.89 14.08
N PRO A 319 0.74 -0.37 14.72
CA PRO A 319 2.05 -0.31 14.07
C PRO A 319 2.60 -1.70 13.74
N LEU A 320 2.38 -2.68 14.62
CA LEU A 320 2.82 -4.06 14.38
C LEU A 320 2.11 -4.68 13.16
N LEU A 321 0.79 -4.46 13.02
CA LEU A 321 0.03 -4.91 11.86
C LEU A 321 0.57 -4.31 10.56
N LEU A 322 0.96 -3.03 10.58
CA LEU A 322 1.55 -2.36 9.42
C LEU A 322 2.93 -2.91 9.05
N VAL A 323 3.81 -3.13 10.04
CA VAL A 323 5.13 -3.74 9.83
C VAL A 323 4.98 -5.13 9.20
N LEU A 324 4.12 -5.97 9.77
CA LEU A 324 3.87 -7.32 9.25
C LEU A 324 3.24 -7.28 7.86
N SER A 325 2.30 -6.36 7.60
CA SER A 325 1.66 -6.20 6.29
C SER A 325 2.65 -5.78 5.20
N GLY A 326 3.54 -4.83 5.48
CA GLY A 326 4.61 -4.44 4.56
C GLY A 326 5.55 -5.59 4.26
N GLY A 327 6.02 -6.31 5.29
CA GLY A 327 6.85 -7.50 5.12
C GLY A 327 6.18 -8.60 4.29
N CYS A 328 4.89 -8.86 4.54
CA CYS A 328 4.10 -9.82 3.78
C CYS A 328 3.94 -9.38 2.31
N ASN A 329 3.74 -8.08 2.05
CA ASN A 329 3.60 -7.57 0.70
C ASN A 329 4.89 -7.72 -0.13
N HIS A 330 6.08 -7.57 0.45
CA HIS A 330 7.34 -7.87 -0.25
C HIS A 330 7.38 -9.33 -0.72
N LEU A 331 6.97 -10.28 0.14
CA LEU A 331 6.92 -11.71 -0.21
C LEU A 331 5.86 -12.01 -1.27
N LEU A 332 4.69 -11.37 -1.20
CA LEU A 332 3.61 -11.57 -2.17
C LEU A 332 3.95 -11.02 -3.55
N VAL A 333 4.59 -9.86 -3.61
CA VAL A 333 5.04 -9.31 -4.89
C VAL A 333 6.14 -10.19 -5.49
N LEU A 334 7.08 -10.69 -4.68
CA LEU A 334 8.04 -11.69 -5.13
C LEU A 334 7.33 -12.94 -5.69
N ALA A 335 6.38 -13.52 -4.94
CA ALA A 335 5.62 -14.70 -5.36
C ALA A 335 4.79 -14.47 -6.64
N ALA A 336 4.38 -13.23 -6.92
CA ALA A 336 3.63 -12.88 -8.12
C ALA A 336 4.51 -12.46 -9.31
N ARG A 337 5.77 -12.07 -9.10
CA ARG A 337 6.63 -11.44 -10.12
C ARG A 337 7.95 -12.17 -10.41
N TRP A 338 8.29 -13.21 -9.65
CA TRP A 338 9.47 -14.04 -9.95
C TRP A 338 9.46 -14.59 -11.37
N ILE A 339 8.28 -14.86 -11.93
CA ILE A 339 8.07 -15.39 -13.27
C ILE A 339 8.74 -14.58 -14.40
N PHE A 340 9.07 -13.32 -14.17
CA PHE A 340 9.77 -12.47 -15.13
C PHE A 340 11.29 -12.59 -15.06
N LEU A 341 11.84 -13.29 -14.08
CA LEU A 341 13.27 -13.48 -13.81
C LEU A 341 14.09 -12.17 -13.79
N LYS A 342 13.45 -11.08 -13.33
CA LYS A 342 14.03 -9.74 -13.20
C LYS A 342 13.92 -9.30 -11.75
N ASP A 343 15.04 -9.23 -11.02
CA ASP A 343 15.04 -8.83 -9.63
C ASP A 343 14.74 -7.33 -9.43
N GLU A 344 14.88 -6.51 -10.48
CA GLU A 344 14.45 -5.11 -10.53
C GLU A 344 12.93 -4.94 -10.43
N TYR A 345 12.14 -5.94 -10.80
CA TYR A 345 10.67 -5.88 -10.64
C TYR A 345 10.25 -5.61 -9.19
N GLY A 346 11.05 -6.05 -8.21
CA GLY A 346 10.80 -5.76 -6.80
C GLY A 346 10.84 -4.27 -6.47
N MET A 347 11.55 -3.46 -7.24
CA MET A 347 11.69 -2.02 -7.04
C MET A 347 10.65 -1.19 -7.79
N SER A 348 9.72 -1.79 -8.53
CA SER A 348 8.75 -1.03 -9.31
C SER A 348 7.92 -0.11 -8.42
N SER A 349 7.81 1.16 -8.83
CA SER A 349 6.99 2.18 -8.16
C SER A 349 5.50 1.78 -8.03
N ARG A 350 5.03 0.83 -8.83
CA ARG A 350 3.69 0.25 -8.75
C ARG A 350 3.41 -0.44 -7.41
N TYR A 351 4.46 -1.00 -6.76
CA TYR A 351 4.30 -1.76 -5.51
C TYR A 351 4.60 -0.95 -4.26
N GLU A 352 5.18 0.23 -4.41
CA GLU A 352 5.68 1.04 -3.30
C GLU A 352 4.61 1.39 -2.27
N ILE A 353 3.37 1.63 -2.68
CA ILE A 353 2.29 1.94 -1.72
C ILE A 353 2.01 0.75 -0.77
N GLN A 354 2.17 -0.49 -1.26
CA GLN A 354 1.98 -1.70 -0.47
C GLN A 354 3.15 -1.87 0.52
N TYR A 355 4.37 -1.59 0.07
CA TYR A 355 5.58 -1.66 0.89
C TYR A 355 5.61 -0.57 1.95
N GLN A 356 5.16 0.64 1.62
CA GLN A 356 5.12 1.77 2.53
C GLN A 356 4.29 1.53 3.79
N MET A 357 3.32 0.62 3.78
CA MET A 357 2.65 0.22 5.02
C MET A 357 3.67 -0.22 6.08
N GLY A 358 4.66 -1.03 5.68
CA GLY A 358 5.73 -1.49 6.57
C GLY A 358 6.59 -0.33 7.09
N ILE A 359 7.00 0.57 6.20
CA ILE A 359 7.80 1.74 6.57
C ILE A 359 7.04 2.66 7.54
N VAL A 360 5.77 2.94 7.28
CA VAL A 360 4.88 3.68 8.19
C VAL A 360 4.78 2.98 9.55
N GLY A 361 4.61 1.65 9.56
CA GLY A 361 4.58 0.84 10.78
C GLY A 361 5.88 0.93 11.59
N ILE A 362 7.03 0.90 10.91
CA ILE A 362 8.37 1.07 11.51
C ILE A 362 8.50 2.46 12.14
N LEU A 363 8.17 3.52 11.40
CA LEU A 363 8.25 4.89 11.88
C LEU A 363 7.31 5.15 13.07
N LEU A 364 6.09 4.59 13.05
CA LEU A 364 5.16 4.63 14.17
C LEU A 364 5.73 3.88 15.39
N THR A 365 6.31 2.70 15.19
CA THR A 365 6.97 1.94 16.26
C THR A 365 8.10 2.77 16.90
N PHE A 366 8.93 3.43 16.09
CA PHE A 366 10.00 4.30 16.58
C PHE A 366 9.46 5.50 17.37
N ALA A 367 8.40 6.15 16.87
CA ALA A 367 7.75 7.26 17.58
C ALA A 367 7.24 6.82 18.98
N LEU A 368 6.61 5.65 19.07
CA LEU A 368 6.11 5.11 20.33
C LEU A 368 7.24 4.74 21.29
N VAL A 369 8.29 4.07 20.81
CA VAL A 369 9.47 3.74 21.63
C VAL A 369 10.14 5.00 22.14
N TRP A 370 10.26 6.03 21.29
CA TRP A 370 10.82 7.31 21.70
C TRP A 370 10.04 7.96 22.84
N SER A 371 8.69 7.94 22.76
CA SER A 371 7.82 8.44 23.84
C SER A 371 8.02 7.68 25.13
N VAL A 372 8.02 6.33 25.09
CA VAL A 372 8.26 5.49 26.29
C VAL A 372 9.62 5.75 26.90
N CYS A 373 10.66 5.90 26.07
CA CYS A 373 12.00 6.19 26.56
C CYS A 373 12.10 7.59 27.20
N ARG A 374 11.33 8.58 26.70
CA ARG A 374 11.27 9.93 27.24
C ARG A 374 10.55 9.95 28.59
N GLU A 375 9.40 9.30 28.70
CA GLU A 375 8.63 9.18 29.94
C GLU A 375 9.50 8.56 31.07
N LYS A 376 10.16 7.42 30.78
CA LYS A 376 11.06 6.77 31.72
C LYS A 376 12.28 7.62 32.11
N ALA A 377 12.78 8.49 31.23
CA ALA A 377 13.88 9.40 31.55
C ALA A 377 13.42 10.48 32.54
N GLN A 378 12.21 11.01 32.37
CA GLN A 378 11.62 12.00 33.28
C GLN A 378 11.36 11.41 34.69
N GLU A 379 10.81 10.20 34.76
CA GLU A 379 10.62 9.49 36.04
C GLU A 379 11.95 9.23 36.75
N THR A 380 13.00 8.84 36.02
CA THR A 380 14.32 8.57 36.57
C THR A 380 15.03 9.85 37.04
N GLU A 381 14.74 11.00 36.44
CA GLU A 381 15.25 12.28 36.92
C GLU A 381 14.57 12.75 38.21
N ALA A 382 13.31 12.41 38.39
CA ALA A 382 12.60 12.64 39.65
C ALA A 382 13.11 11.73 40.80
N ASP A 383 13.65 10.53 40.47
CA ASP A 383 14.12 9.51 41.43
C ASP A 383 15.66 9.40 41.43
N LYS A 384 16.39 10.52 41.44
CA LYS A 384 17.87 10.62 41.30
C LYS A 384 18.72 9.93 42.40
N ALA A 385 18.13 9.17 43.32
CA ALA A 385 18.82 8.60 44.44
C ALA A 385 19.30 7.16 44.26
N LYS A 386 19.07 6.47 43.15
CA LYS A 386 19.48 5.07 42.96
C LYS A 386 20.35 4.77 41.75
N THR A 387 21.52 4.24 42.02
CA THR A 387 22.62 3.70 41.19
C THR A 387 22.29 3.35 39.75
N ARG A 388 22.90 4.06 38.78
CA ARG A 388 22.82 3.80 37.35
C ARG A 388 23.87 2.78 36.90
N VAL A 389 23.46 1.69 36.24
CA VAL A 389 24.36 0.76 35.55
C VAL A 389 24.76 1.34 34.20
N PRO A 390 26.05 1.60 33.90
CA PRO A 390 26.55 2.28 32.68
C PRO A 390 26.17 1.55 31.38
N GLU A 391 26.20 0.22 31.40
CA GLU A 391 25.97 -0.64 30.24
C GLU A 391 24.55 -0.48 29.63
N LYS A 392 23.54 -0.29 30.45
CA LYS A 392 22.15 -0.05 30.01
C LYS A 392 21.99 1.32 29.31
N ARG A 393 22.89 2.29 29.60
CA ARG A 393 22.85 3.63 28.96
C ARG A 393 23.37 3.58 27.52
N ALA A 394 24.49 2.89 27.30
CA ALA A 394 25.11 2.76 25.97
C ALA A 394 24.15 2.06 24.98
N ALA A 395 23.54 0.94 25.38
CA ALA A 395 22.59 0.22 24.53
C ALA A 395 21.36 1.07 24.17
N ARG A 396 20.83 1.87 25.11
CA ARG A 396 19.70 2.80 24.84
C ARG A 396 20.11 3.93 23.88
N THR A 397 21.32 4.44 24.01
CA THR A 397 21.84 5.48 23.11
C THR A 397 22.02 4.93 21.71
N LEU A 398 22.62 3.76 21.54
CA LEU A 398 22.80 3.10 20.25
C LEU A 398 21.44 2.86 19.57
N LEU A 399 20.44 2.38 20.31
CA LEU A 399 19.09 2.17 19.79
C LEU A 399 18.48 3.48 19.27
N LYS A 400 18.58 4.57 20.03
CA LYS A 400 18.09 5.91 19.58
C LYS A 400 18.80 6.38 18.32
N VAL A 401 20.11 6.16 18.22
CA VAL A 401 20.90 6.51 17.03
C VAL A 401 20.45 5.69 15.83
N CYS A 402 20.24 4.38 15.97
CA CYS A 402 19.75 3.54 14.87
C CYS A 402 18.36 3.97 14.39
N MET A 403 17.43 4.25 15.31
CA MET A 403 16.08 4.73 14.96
C MET A 403 16.13 6.08 14.24
N LEU A 404 16.95 7.01 14.74
CA LEU A 404 17.12 8.33 14.13
C LEU A 404 17.76 8.23 12.74
N ALA A 405 18.84 7.45 12.62
CA ALA A 405 19.56 7.25 11.36
C ALA A 405 18.64 6.67 10.28
N PHE A 406 17.85 5.66 10.61
CA PHE A 406 16.89 5.10 9.66
C PHE A 406 15.79 6.11 9.29
N THR A 407 15.26 6.85 10.26
CA THR A 407 14.24 7.87 10.00
C THR A 407 14.79 8.96 9.06
N VAL A 408 15.99 9.44 9.33
CA VAL A 408 16.67 10.45 8.47
C VAL A 408 16.92 9.90 7.06
N LEU A 409 17.43 8.67 6.96
CA LEU A 409 17.68 8.01 5.67
C LEU A 409 16.38 7.86 4.86
N THR A 410 15.30 7.41 5.50
CA THR A 410 13.99 7.23 4.85
C THR A 410 13.42 8.58 4.38
N VAL A 411 13.47 9.61 5.22
CA VAL A 411 12.97 10.94 4.84
C VAL A 411 13.82 11.55 3.72
N PHE A 412 15.14 11.44 3.81
CA PHE A 412 16.05 11.95 2.79
C PHE A 412 15.87 11.22 1.46
N GLY A 413 15.82 9.89 1.46
CA GLY A 413 15.63 9.09 0.25
C GLY A 413 14.30 9.38 -0.44
N ASN A 414 13.20 9.47 0.34
CA ASN A 414 11.89 9.84 -0.19
C ASN A 414 11.84 11.30 -0.69
N ALA A 415 12.57 12.23 -0.04
CA ALA A 415 12.70 13.61 -0.52
C ALA A 415 13.48 13.68 -1.84
N TRP A 416 14.57 12.93 -1.94
CA TRP A 416 15.36 12.84 -3.17
C TRP A 416 14.51 12.30 -4.32
N THR A 417 13.84 11.17 -4.12
CA THR A 417 12.93 10.58 -5.12
C THR A 417 11.84 11.56 -5.53
N THR A 418 11.19 12.20 -4.57
CA THR A 418 10.16 13.20 -4.84
C THR A 418 10.68 14.35 -5.69
N ARG A 419 11.90 14.86 -5.37
CA ARG A 419 12.54 15.92 -6.16
C ARG A 419 12.87 15.44 -7.59
N ALA A 420 13.38 14.22 -7.74
CA ALA A 420 13.70 13.65 -9.05
C ALA A 420 12.42 13.49 -9.89
N GLU A 421 11.35 12.97 -9.31
CA GLU A 421 10.07 12.77 -9.99
C GLU A 421 9.40 14.10 -10.39
N ILE A 422 9.49 15.15 -9.56
CA ILE A 422 9.02 16.50 -9.94
C ILE A 422 9.78 17.02 -11.16
N ARG A 423 11.10 16.79 -11.24
CA ARG A 423 11.90 17.19 -12.40
C ARG A 423 11.58 16.37 -13.67
N THR A 424 11.24 15.11 -13.51
CA THR A 424 10.91 14.21 -14.61
C THR A 424 9.45 14.42 -15.10
N ALA A 425 8.58 14.95 -14.26
CA ALA A 425 7.15 15.12 -14.55
C ALA A 425 6.85 15.81 -15.89
N PRO A 426 7.49 16.95 -16.28
CA PRO A 426 7.23 17.59 -17.58
C PRO A 426 7.58 16.69 -18.76
N TYR A 427 8.62 15.88 -18.66
CA TYR A 427 9.00 14.93 -19.72
C TYR A 427 7.99 13.80 -19.85
N ARG A 428 7.45 13.31 -18.73
CA ARG A 428 6.35 12.33 -18.75
C ARG A 428 5.10 12.90 -19.44
N LYS A 429 4.76 14.15 -19.11
CA LYS A 429 3.64 14.83 -19.75
C LYS A 429 3.86 15.00 -21.27
N ALA A 430 5.06 15.42 -21.69
CA ALA A 430 5.40 15.54 -23.10
C ALA A 430 5.31 14.18 -23.82
N TYR A 431 5.79 13.10 -23.20
CA TYR A 431 5.61 11.75 -23.73
C TYR A 431 4.13 11.40 -23.94
N LEU A 432 3.27 11.69 -22.97
CA LEU A 432 1.83 11.44 -23.07
C LEU A 432 1.13 12.36 -24.07
N GLN A 433 1.67 13.55 -24.34
CA GLN A 433 1.18 14.41 -25.44
C GLN A 433 1.48 13.79 -26.81
N VAL A 434 2.67 13.20 -27.01
CA VAL A 434 2.95 12.40 -28.21
C VAL A 434 2.00 11.20 -28.30
N SER A 435 1.76 10.50 -27.19
CA SER A 435 0.78 9.40 -27.15
C SER A 435 -0.62 9.86 -27.58
N ARG A 436 -1.03 11.08 -27.18
CA ARG A 436 -2.30 11.68 -27.55
C ARG A 436 -2.37 12.00 -29.06
N GLU A 437 -1.32 12.60 -29.62
CA GLU A 437 -1.23 12.89 -31.04
C GLU A 437 -1.28 11.61 -31.89
N LEU A 438 -0.55 10.58 -31.49
CA LEU A 438 -0.59 9.27 -32.14
C LEU A 438 -1.98 8.62 -32.01
N GLY A 439 -2.62 8.74 -30.84
CA GLY A 439 -3.99 8.25 -30.63
C GLY A 439 -5.01 8.95 -31.54
N LEU A 440 -4.89 10.25 -31.76
CA LEU A 440 -5.74 10.99 -32.70
C LEU A 440 -5.50 10.57 -34.15
N ASN A 441 -4.28 10.17 -34.51
CA ASN A 441 -3.87 9.73 -35.83
C ASN A 441 -3.72 8.21 -35.96
N TYR A 442 -4.37 7.42 -35.09
CA TYR A 442 -4.16 5.98 -34.95
C TYR A 442 -4.30 5.16 -36.25
N ARG A 443 -5.05 5.66 -37.24
CA ARG A 443 -5.22 4.98 -38.54
C ARG A 443 -3.98 5.02 -39.42
N THR A 444 -3.18 6.06 -39.29
CA THR A 444 -1.99 6.31 -40.13
C THR A 444 -0.67 6.18 -39.36
N ALA A 445 -0.72 6.13 -38.04
CA ALA A 445 0.46 5.93 -37.20
C ALA A 445 1.10 4.56 -37.45
N SER A 446 2.44 4.50 -37.42
CA SER A 446 3.19 3.25 -37.55
C SER A 446 2.93 2.30 -36.38
N ASP A 447 3.07 0.99 -36.61
CA ASP A 447 2.97 0.00 -35.54
C ASP A 447 4.04 0.21 -34.48
N GLU A 448 5.25 0.59 -34.89
CA GLU A 448 6.36 0.88 -34.00
C GLU A 448 6.05 2.06 -33.05
N ASP A 449 5.45 3.14 -33.57
CA ASP A 449 5.04 4.28 -32.76
C ASP A 449 3.90 3.91 -31.79
N LEU A 450 2.90 3.17 -32.27
CA LEU A 450 1.79 2.72 -31.42
C LEU A 450 2.28 1.79 -30.31
N GLU A 451 3.21 0.87 -30.63
CA GLU A 451 3.82 -0.04 -29.66
C GLU A 451 4.65 0.73 -28.62
N THR A 452 5.42 1.72 -29.05
CA THR A 452 6.31 2.49 -28.17
C THR A 452 5.54 3.40 -27.21
N TYR A 453 4.52 4.11 -27.72
CA TYR A 453 3.89 5.21 -26.98
C TYR A 453 2.52 4.87 -26.37
N LEU A 454 1.81 3.87 -26.88
CA LEU A 454 0.46 3.58 -26.42
C LEU A 454 0.33 2.20 -25.77
N HIS A 455 0.62 1.11 -26.49
CA HIS A 455 0.54 -0.24 -25.97
C HIS A 455 1.31 -1.20 -26.87
N ASN A 456 1.90 -2.25 -26.29
CA ASN A 456 2.68 -3.28 -26.97
C ASN A 456 1.90 -4.18 -27.95
N ASP A 457 0.67 -3.82 -28.29
CA ASP A 457 -0.21 -4.46 -29.27
C ASP A 457 -0.87 -3.37 -30.10
N PRO A 458 -0.33 -3.05 -31.29
CA PRO A 458 -0.85 -1.99 -32.16
C PRO A 458 -2.29 -2.22 -32.62
N ASP A 459 -2.70 -3.46 -32.85
CA ASP A 459 -4.07 -3.78 -33.26
C ASP A 459 -5.06 -3.48 -32.13
N ALA A 460 -4.70 -3.86 -30.89
CA ALA A 460 -5.48 -3.51 -29.71
C ALA A 460 -5.57 -1.99 -29.50
N VAL A 461 -4.52 -1.23 -29.86
CA VAL A 461 -4.56 0.24 -29.83
C VAL A 461 -5.56 0.78 -30.85
N ARG A 462 -5.51 0.30 -32.10
CA ARG A 462 -6.44 0.74 -33.17
C ARG A 462 -7.88 0.45 -32.81
N ASP A 463 -8.16 -0.74 -32.27
CA ASP A 463 -9.50 -1.10 -31.81
C ASP A 463 -9.98 -0.19 -30.67
N ALA A 464 -9.12 0.07 -29.68
CA ALA A 464 -9.46 0.94 -28.56
C ALA A 464 -9.73 2.38 -29.03
N MET A 465 -8.86 2.93 -29.89
CA MET A 465 -9.03 4.30 -30.41
C MET A 465 -10.29 4.41 -31.27
N ARG A 466 -10.61 3.41 -32.10
CA ARG A 466 -11.86 3.34 -32.84
C ARG A 466 -13.09 3.36 -31.91
N ILE A 467 -13.09 2.57 -30.85
CA ILE A 467 -14.18 2.57 -29.86
C ILE A 467 -14.33 3.94 -29.21
N LEU A 468 -13.23 4.58 -28.84
CA LEU A 468 -13.25 5.92 -28.23
C LEU A 468 -13.77 6.98 -29.19
N GLU A 469 -13.35 6.95 -30.46
CA GLU A 469 -13.77 7.90 -31.50
C GLU A 469 -15.26 7.75 -31.81
N GLU A 470 -15.73 6.54 -32.11
CA GLU A 470 -17.14 6.26 -32.45
C GLU A 470 -18.11 6.67 -31.34
N ASN A 471 -17.64 6.71 -30.08
CA ASN A 471 -18.45 7.05 -28.91
C ASN A 471 -18.15 8.45 -28.33
N HIS A 472 -17.32 9.25 -28.97
CA HIS A 472 -16.91 10.59 -28.52
C HIS A 472 -16.38 10.59 -27.09
N LEU A 473 -15.44 9.68 -26.79
CA LEU A 473 -14.84 9.49 -25.47
C LEU A 473 -13.35 9.88 -25.46
N ASN A 474 -12.82 10.20 -24.29
CA ASN A 474 -11.43 10.52 -24.00
C ASN A 474 -10.90 11.66 -24.88
N ILE A 475 -9.88 11.39 -25.72
CA ILE A 475 -9.25 12.39 -26.60
C ILE A 475 -10.13 12.82 -27.77
N PHE A 476 -11.22 12.13 -28.05
CA PHE A 476 -12.17 12.40 -29.14
C PHE A 476 -13.45 13.12 -28.65
N ARG A 477 -13.44 13.60 -27.41
CA ARG A 477 -14.54 14.34 -26.82
C ARG A 477 -14.52 15.84 -27.16
#